data_bf1f5167a8d719db95b43ba0032459f5
#
_entry.id   bf1f5167a8d719db95b43ba0032459f5
#
_cell.length_a   1.000
_cell.length_b   1.000
_cell.length_c   1.000
_cell.angle_alpha   90.00
_cell.angle_beta   90.00
_cell.angle_gamma   90.00
#
_symmetry.space_group_name_H-M   'P 1'
#
loop_
_entity.id
_entity.type
_entity.pdbx_description
1 polymer ?
#
loop_
_entity_poly.entity_id
_entity_poly.type
_entity_poly.pdbx_seq_one_letter_code
_entity_poly.pdbx_strand_id
1 'polypeptide(L)'
;MQVLRFTVNKINKNMDLLPNITLGYHVYDSCGDPRLAIGSVLQILSGPGNVVPNYYCQDKGHIAGFIGDQSTISSLPIAQLLGIYGYLQISYGFTDPVLNDRTLYPYYFSTGSNERVQHIAIAELVEHLGWTWVIILAVDDDHAERESKNLSNEITQHGACVDFIGTLTEDKDTNIRTLERIQKSTAEVVILCGQTFHTNSLYYFVETMIKDKTLVVPVTWVSHYTLFLFNGSLCFKEMIFNFDEITAFTTYVLAIKEDMLLKDTMMTEYCFTHDKEKDTLFQWVYEASFMNCSHSQLPFQTYYPSHQVYRAVYGLAHAEHNLLSANLNKEINKKIQQKKLHQYVRNVHFTEREIHFNELVKSPVKYAIFSLYSTENTMITEIEIGEYSWKESGGSLEINTKEIIWKKDTNNQILKSQCSENCPPGYRKVSREGAPPCCYDCASCSEGQISIFSGN
;
A
#
# COMPACT_ATOMS: atom_id res chain seq x y z
N MET A 1 11.61 8.78 -6.96
CA MET A 1 12.21 9.80 -7.86
C MET A 1 13.03 9.19 -9.00
N GLN A 2 13.98 8.28 -8.77
CA GLN A 2 14.83 7.71 -9.84
C GLN A 2 14.04 7.01 -10.94
N VAL A 3 12.95 6.32 -10.59
CA VAL A 3 12.06 5.68 -11.58
C VAL A 3 11.39 6.70 -12.49
N LEU A 4 10.91 7.82 -11.94
CA LEU A 4 10.36 8.92 -12.74
C LEU A 4 11.38 9.41 -13.78
N ARG A 5 12.60 9.69 -13.33
CA ARG A 5 13.71 10.15 -14.19
C ARG A 5 14.07 9.12 -15.27
N PHE A 6 14.18 7.85 -14.89
CA PHE A 6 14.42 6.75 -15.81
C PHE A 6 13.32 6.68 -16.89
N THR A 7 12.06 6.71 -16.45
CA THR A 7 10.89 6.58 -17.34
C THR A 7 10.80 7.75 -18.33
N VAL A 8 10.93 8.97 -17.83
CA VAL A 8 10.92 10.17 -18.69
C VAL A 8 12.07 10.13 -19.72
N ASN A 9 13.27 9.75 -19.28
CA ASN A 9 14.42 9.62 -20.21
C ASN A 9 14.18 8.54 -21.27
N LYS A 10 13.50 7.44 -20.90
CA LYS A 10 13.18 6.36 -21.84
C LYS A 10 12.12 6.82 -22.86
N ILE A 11 11.07 7.51 -22.40
CA ILE A 11 10.03 8.07 -23.28
C ILE A 11 10.64 9.08 -24.25
N ASN A 12 11.48 9.99 -23.77
CA ASN A 12 12.13 11.01 -24.61
C ASN A 12 13.09 10.44 -25.65
N LYS A 13 13.54 9.20 -25.49
CA LYS A 13 14.35 8.47 -26.50
C LYS A 13 13.50 7.67 -27.47
N ASN A 14 12.22 7.49 -27.19
CA ASN A 14 11.32 6.75 -28.05
C ASN A 14 10.84 7.63 -29.21
N MET A 15 11.06 7.19 -30.45
CA MET A 15 10.68 7.94 -31.65
C MET A 15 9.18 7.83 -31.97
N ASP A 16 8.50 6.83 -31.44
CA ASP A 16 7.11 6.51 -31.75
C ASP A 16 6.13 7.15 -30.75
N LEU A 17 6.60 7.33 -29.49
CA LEU A 17 5.79 7.94 -28.42
C LEU A 17 6.16 9.40 -28.24
N LEU A 18 5.18 10.32 -28.44
CA LEU A 18 5.36 11.77 -28.37
C LEU A 18 6.47 12.30 -29.30
N PRO A 19 6.43 12.00 -30.62
CA PRO A 19 7.45 12.46 -31.56
C PRO A 19 7.57 13.98 -31.53
N ASN A 20 8.81 14.50 -31.48
CA ASN A 20 9.15 15.91 -31.40
C ASN A 20 8.66 16.65 -30.12
N ILE A 21 8.28 15.91 -29.09
CA ILE A 21 7.89 16.46 -27.79
C ILE A 21 8.80 15.91 -26.72
N THR A 22 9.38 16.79 -25.93
CA THR A 22 10.22 16.38 -24.79
C THR A 22 9.42 16.57 -23.50
N LEU A 23 9.30 15.48 -22.73
CA LEU A 23 8.74 15.53 -21.39
C LEU A 23 9.78 16.06 -20.41
N GLY A 24 9.38 17.05 -19.61
CA GLY A 24 10.10 17.47 -18.43
C GLY A 24 9.33 17.06 -17.17
N TYR A 25 9.91 17.29 -16.01
CA TYR A 25 9.25 17.05 -14.74
C TYR A 25 9.71 18.03 -13.67
N HIS A 26 8.82 18.31 -12.72
CA HIS A 26 9.11 18.96 -11.46
C HIS A 26 8.78 18.00 -10.33
N VAL A 27 9.64 17.89 -9.33
CA VAL A 27 9.44 16.99 -8.19
C VAL A 27 9.38 17.82 -6.92
N TYR A 28 8.37 17.55 -6.12
CA TYR A 28 8.16 18.13 -4.80
C TYR A 28 7.92 17.00 -3.83
N ASP A 29 8.41 17.16 -2.62
CA ASP A 29 8.18 16.22 -1.53
C ASP A 29 7.02 16.73 -0.68
N SER A 30 5.98 15.90 -0.56
CA SER A 30 4.84 16.16 0.32
C SER A 30 5.13 15.79 1.77
N CYS A 31 6.21 15.05 2.02
CA CYS A 31 6.53 14.47 3.34
C CYS A 31 5.35 13.71 3.99
N GLY A 32 4.39 13.22 3.18
CA GLY A 32 3.15 12.62 3.68
C GLY A 32 2.15 13.60 4.32
N ASP A 33 2.45 14.91 4.32
CA ASP A 33 1.56 15.95 4.86
C ASP A 33 0.66 16.52 3.74
N PRO A 34 -0.67 16.43 3.88
CA PRO A 34 -1.62 16.95 2.88
C PRO A 34 -1.49 18.46 2.66
N ARG A 35 -1.05 19.22 3.66
CA ARG A 35 -0.83 20.68 3.53
C ARG A 35 0.36 20.98 2.64
N LEU A 36 1.46 20.22 2.80
CA LEU A 36 2.63 20.35 1.93
C LEU A 36 2.32 19.86 0.51
N ALA A 37 1.51 18.80 0.38
CA ALA A 37 1.03 18.30 -0.90
C ALA A 37 0.23 19.36 -1.67
N ILE A 38 -0.74 20.02 -1.03
CA ILE A 38 -1.49 21.14 -1.62
C ILE A 38 -0.57 22.31 -1.96
N GLY A 39 0.33 22.68 -1.04
CA GLY A 39 1.31 23.74 -1.27
C GLY A 39 2.18 23.47 -2.50
N SER A 40 2.63 22.23 -2.68
CA SER A 40 3.40 21.79 -3.85
C SER A 40 2.61 21.93 -5.15
N VAL A 41 1.34 21.52 -5.16
CA VAL A 41 0.45 21.68 -6.33
C VAL A 41 0.26 23.17 -6.66
N LEU A 42 -0.04 24.00 -5.66
CA LEU A 42 -0.18 25.44 -5.84
C LEU A 42 1.11 26.06 -6.39
N GLN A 43 2.26 25.63 -5.92
CA GLN A 43 3.56 26.08 -6.39
C GLN A 43 3.82 25.69 -7.84
N ILE A 44 3.45 24.47 -8.25
CA ILE A 44 3.51 24.04 -9.65
C ILE A 44 2.58 24.90 -10.50
N LEU A 45 1.35 25.13 -10.05
CA LEU A 45 0.35 25.93 -10.78
C LEU A 45 0.70 27.41 -10.88
N SER A 46 1.37 28.01 -9.89
CA SER A 46 1.76 29.43 -9.87
C SER A 46 3.19 29.70 -10.31
N GLY A 47 4.10 28.70 -10.28
CA GLY A 47 5.50 28.76 -10.62
C GLY A 47 6.43 29.07 -9.46
N PRO A 48 7.73 28.83 -9.66
CA PRO A 48 8.71 28.97 -8.60
C PRO A 48 8.68 30.38 -8.01
N GLY A 49 8.64 30.44 -6.66
CA GLY A 49 8.63 31.69 -5.91
C GLY A 49 7.27 32.38 -5.80
N ASN A 50 6.21 31.85 -6.38
CA ASN A 50 4.87 32.44 -6.34
C ASN A 50 3.80 31.40 -5.98
N VAL A 51 3.08 31.61 -4.89
CA VAL A 51 2.02 30.69 -4.41
C VAL A 51 0.62 31.07 -4.87
N VAL A 52 0.48 32.07 -5.76
CA VAL A 52 -0.83 32.49 -6.25
C VAL A 52 -1.14 31.81 -7.59
N PRO A 53 -2.09 30.87 -7.64
CA PRO A 53 -2.52 30.23 -8.88
C PRO A 53 -3.04 31.25 -9.89
N ASN A 54 -2.84 30.97 -11.18
CA ASN A 54 -3.23 31.83 -12.30
C ASN A 54 -2.48 33.16 -12.44
N TYR A 55 -1.44 33.40 -11.62
CA TYR A 55 -0.59 34.55 -11.74
C TYR A 55 0.74 34.17 -12.40
N TYR A 56 0.86 34.38 -13.69
CA TYR A 56 2.04 34.00 -14.48
C TYR A 56 2.91 35.20 -14.80
N CYS A 57 4.11 35.22 -14.24
CA CYS A 57 5.16 36.15 -14.67
C CYS A 57 6.18 35.49 -15.61
N GLN A 58 6.16 34.17 -15.76
CA GLN A 58 7.09 33.41 -16.61
C GLN A 58 6.34 32.35 -17.41
N ASP A 59 6.80 32.08 -18.63
CA ASP A 59 6.28 30.96 -19.43
C ASP A 59 6.72 29.63 -18.79
N LYS A 60 5.75 28.82 -18.35
CA LYS A 60 5.98 27.56 -17.63
C LYS A 60 5.94 26.35 -18.52
N GLY A 61 5.76 26.53 -19.80
CA GLY A 61 5.43 25.43 -20.69
C GLY A 61 4.04 24.85 -20.42
N HIS A 62 3.77 23.71 -21.02
CA HIS A 62 2.52 22.97 -20.89
C HIS A 62 2.64 21.95 -19.75
N ILE A 63 1.76 22.03 -18.76
CA ILE A 63 1.62 20.99 -17.72
C ILE A 63 0.70 19.90 -18.28
N ALA A 64 1.25 18.72 -18.56
CA ALA A 64 0.48 17.59 -19.05
C ALA A 64 -0.41 16.99 -17.94
N GLY A 65 0.11 16.85 -16.72
CA GLY A 65 -0.64 16.33 -15.59
C GLY A 65 0.22 16.25 -14.32
N PHE A 66 -0.36 15.72 -13.28
CA PHE A 66 0.25 15.53 -11.97
C PHE A 66 0.34 14.04 -11.64
N ILE A 67 1.48 13.59 -11.18
CA ILE A 67 1.70 12.21 -10.70
C ILE A 67 1.95 12.29 -9.20
N GLY A 68 1.05 11.71 -8.43
CA GLY A 68 1.07 11.72 -6.97
C GLY A 68 -0.33 11.77 -6.35
N ASP A 69 -0.46 11.48 -5.10
CA ASP A 69 0.54 11.05 -4.14
C ASP A 69 0.42 9.53 -3.91
N GLN A 70 1.26 8.98 -3.02
CA GLN A 70 1.15 7.57 -2.63
C GLN A 70 0.00 7.36 -1.65
N SER A 71 -0.22 8.30 -0.75
CA SER A 71 -1.22 8.23 0.32
C SER A 71 -2.55 8.82 -0.12
N THR A 72 -3.66 8.20 0.28
CA THR A 72 -5.01 8.74 0.08
C THR A 72 -5.20 10.08 0.78
N ILE A 73 -4.62 10.25 1.98
CA ILE A 73 -4.71 11.49 2.78
C ILE A 73 -4.19 12.68 1.99
N SER A 74 -3.09 12.52 1.26
CA SER A 74 -2.52 13.56 0.41
C SER A 74 -3.20 13.60 -0.98
N SER A 75 -3.56 12.45 -1.55
CA SER A 75 -4.14 12.35 -2.90
C SER A 75 -5.54 12.97 -2.99
N LEU A 76 -6.36 12.83 -1.95
CA LEU A 76 -7.73 13.34 -1.93
C LEU A 76 -7.79 14.87 -2.05
N PRO A 77 -7.10 15.66 -1.21
CA PRO A 77 -7.12 17.12 -1.35
C PRO A 77 -6.44 17.60 -2.64
N ILE A 78 -5.44 16.89 -3.17
CA ILE A 78 -4.89 17.17 -4.50
C ILE A 78 -5.97 16.97 -5.57
N ALA A 79 -6.74 15.87 -5.54
CA ALA A 79 -7.80 15.57 -6.50
C ALA A 79 -8.90 16.64 -6.49
N GLN A 80 -9.28 17.11 -5.30
CA GLN A 80 -10.25 18.20 -5.14
C GLN A 80 -9.73 19.50 -5.76
N LEU A 81 -8.49 19.87 -5.48
CA LEU A 81 -7.88 21.08 -6.01
C LEU A 81 -7.72 21.02 -7.52
N LEU A 82 -7.14 19.94 -8.06
CA LEU A 82 -6.88 19.77 -9.48
C LEU A 82 -8.19 19.63 -10.29
N GLY A 83 -9.23 19.06 -9.68
CA GLY A 83 -10.57 18.99 -10.27
C GLY A 83 -11.14 20.35 -10.62
N ILE A 84 -10.90 21.39 -9.81
CA ILE A 84 -11.33 22.77 -10.06
C ILE A 84 -10.65 23.34 -11.32
N TYR A 85 -9.37 23.04 -11.50
CA TYR A 85 -8.59 23.52 -12.64
C TYR A 85 -8.72 22.64 -13.88
N GLY A 86 -9.22 21.42 -13.74
CA GLY A 86 -9.34 20.43 -14.81
C GLY A 86 -8.01 19.81 -15.20
N TYR A 87 -7.09 19.67 -14.27
CA TYR A 87 -5.83 18.95 -14.45
C TYR A 87 -5.94 17.49 -14.07
N LEU A 88 -5.31 16.63 -14.87
CA LEU A 88 -5.22 15.20 -14.62
C LEU A 88 -4.29 14.93 -13.43
N GLN A 89 -4.74 14.07 -12.52
CA GLN A 89 -3.93 13.46 -11.46
C GLN A 89 -3.88 11.96 -11.66
N ILE A 90 -2.69 11.39 -11.55
CA ILE A 90 -2.48 9.93 -11.51
C ILE A 90 -1.73 9.60 -10.22
N SER A 91 -2.44 9.03 -9.25
CA SER A 91 -1.86 8.49 -8.02
C SER A 91 -1.14 7.16 -8.30
N TYR A 92 -0.15 6.82 -7.46
CA TYR A 92 0.58 5.57 -7.56
C TYR A 92 0.51 4.73 -6.27
N GLY A 93 -0.32 5.13 -5.31
CA GLY A 93 -0.58 4.40 -4.09
C GLY A 93 -1.88 3.61 -4.11
N PHE A 94 -2.15 2.94 -3.01
CA PHE A 94 -3.45 2.32 -2.78
C PHE A 94 -4.55 3.38 -2.79
N THR A 95 -5.69 3.00 -3.36
CA THR A 95 -6.77 3.96 -3.62
C THR A 95 -7.96 3.67 -2.74
N ASP A 96 -8.35 4.65 -1.91
CA ASP A 96 -9.64 4.66 -1.22
C ASP A 96 -10.76 4.61 -2.29
N PRO A 97 -11.74 3.72 -2.15
CA PRO A 97 -12.88 3.63 -3.05
C PRO A 97 -13.62 4.94 -3.32
N VAL A 98 -13.55 5.90 -2.39
CA VAL A 98 -14.18 7.22 -2.55
C VAL A 98 -13.63 8.00 -3.74
N LEU A 99 -12.34 7.84 -4.05
CA LEU A 99 -11.68 8.47 -5.19
C LEU A 99 -12.06 7.85 -6.56
N ASN A 100 -12.73 6.70 -6.54
CA ASN A 100 -13.23 6.05 -7.75
C ASN A 100 -14.56 6.64 -8.25
N ASP A 101 -15.22 7.51 -7.48
CA ASP A 101 -16.42 8.23 -7.93
C ASP A 101 -16.06 9.24 -9.00
N ARG A 102 -16.37 8.90 -10.26
CA ARG A 102 -16.09 9.72 -11.43
C ARG A 102 -16.97 10.98 -11.54
N THR A 103 -18.04 11.05 -10.77
CA THR A 103 -18.87 12.26 -10.67
C THR A 103 -18.18 13.31 -9.81
N LEU A 104 -17.56 12.88 -8.74
CA LEU A 104 -16.84 13.76 -7.81
C LEU A 104 -15.40 14.02 -8.27
N TYR A 105 -14.71 12.99 -8.78
CA TYR A 105 -13.29 13.05 -9.15
C TYR A 105 -13.03 12.64 -10.61
N PRO A 106 -13.56 13.40 -11.60
CA PRO A 106 -13.46 13.02 -13.02
C PRO A 106 -12.03 13.03 -13.56
N TYR A 107 -11.12 13.78 -12.95
CA TYR A 107 -9.72 13.96 -13.35
C TYR A 107 -8.74 13.11 -12.55
N TYR A 108 -9.22 12.31 -11.59
CA TYR A 108 -8.37 11.45 -10.77
C TYR A 108 -8.29 10.03 -11.35
N PHE A 109 -7.08 9.49 -11.38
CA PHE A 109 -6.78 8.11 -11.76
C PHE A 109 -5.73 7.54 -10.80
N SER A 110 -5.63 6.23 -10.74
CA SER A 110 -4.60 5.55 -9.97
C SER A 110 -4.03 4.36 -10.74
N THR A 111 -2.75 4.10 -10.55
CA THR A 111 -2.08 2.87 -10.95
C THR A 111 -1.91 1.89 -9.81
N GLY A 112 -2.22 2.32 -8.58
CA GLY A 112 -2.24 1.46 -7.39
C GLY A 112 -3.46 0.54 -7.36
N SER A 113 -3.38 -0.50 -6.54
CA SER A 113 -4.46 -1.46 -6.38
C SER A 113 -5.63 -0.90 -5.59
N ASN A 114 -6.80 -1.48 -5.81
CA ASN A 114 -7.98 -1.17 -5.02
C ASN A 114 -7.88 -1.86 -3.66
N GLU A 115 -7.94 -1.09 -2.59
CA GLU A 115 -7.91 -1.58 -1.20
C GLU A 115 -8.98 -2.63 -0.92
N ARG A 116 -10.15 -2.50 -1.53
CA ARG A 116 -11.23 -3.47 -1.34
C ARG A 116 -10.81 -4.89 -1.70
N VAL A 117 -10.01 -5.08 -2.74
CA VAL A 117 -9.52 -6.42 -3.12
C VAL A 117 -8.60 -6.99 -2.03
N GLN A 118 -7.79 -6.14 -1.40
CA GLN A 118 -6.96 -6.56 -0.27
C GLN A 118 -7.82 -6.94 0.95
N HIS A 119 -8.88 -6.18 1.23
CA HIS A 119 -9.80 -6.50 2.33
C HIS A 119 -10.48 -7.85 2.13
N ILE A 120 -10.93 -8.14 0.90
CA ILE A 120 -11.52 -9.44 0.56
C ILE A 120 -10.47 -10.55 0.73
N ALA A 121 -9.24 -10.33 0.24
CA ALA A 121 -8.15 -11.30 0.38
C ALA A 121 -7.84 -11.61 1.86
N ILE A 122 -7.83 -10.59 2.72
CA ILE A 122 -7.63 -10.78 4.17
C ILE A 122 -8.82 -11.50 4.78
N ALA A 123 -10.05 -11.18 4.41
CA ALA A 123 -11.25 -11.84 4.92
C ALA A 123 -11.30 -13.33 4.51
N GLU A 124 -10.97 -13.65 3.26
CA GLU A 124 -10.85 -15.04 2.78
C GLU A 124 -9.70 -15.79 3.49
N LEU A 125 -8.58 -15.11 3.81
CA LEU A 125 -7.51 -15.72 4.62
C LEU A 125 -7.99 -16.04 6.04
N VAL A 126 -8.71 -15.11 6.67
CA VAL A 126 -9.29 -15.29 8.03
C VAL A 126 -10.23 -16.50 8.04
N GLU A 127 -11.12 -16.61 7.04
CA GLU A 127 -12.01 -17.75 6.86
C GLU A 127 -11.25 -19.06 6.63
N HIS A 128 -10.29 -19.06 5.70
CA HIS A 128 -9.50 -20.25 5.32
C HIS A 128 -8.71 -20.82 6.51
N LEU A 129 -8.14 -19.94 7.36
CA LEU A 129 -7.40 -20.36 8.56
C LEU A 129 -8.33 -20.71 9.74
N GLY A 130 -9.66 -20.60 9.58
CA GLY A 130 -10.63 -20.92 10.61
C GLY A 130 -10.62 -19.93 11.79
N TRP A 131 -10.14 -18.73 11.58
CA TRP A 131 -10.19 -17.67 12.58
C TRP A 131 -11.58 -17.06 12.62
N THR A 132 -12.25 -17.17 13.75
CA THR A 132 -13.61 -16.62 13.93
C THR A 132 -13.63 -15.36 14.78
N TRP A 133 -12.48 -14.97 15.35
CA TRP A 133 -12.38 -13.86 16.28
C TRP A 133 -11.07 -13.10 16.09
N VAL A 134 -11.14 -11.85 15.64
CA VAL A 134 -9.97 -11.05 15.32
C VAL A 134 -10.09 -9.63 15.89
N ILE A 135 -8.97 -8.95 16.06
CA ILE A 135 -8.89 -7.52 16.40
C ILE A 135 -8.41 -6.77 15.16
N ILE A 136 -8.93 -5.58 14.93
CA ILE A 136 -8.40 -4.66 13.93
C ILE A 136 -7.79 -3.47 14.66
N LEU A 137 -6.56 -3.08 14.28
CA LEU A 137 -5.91 -1.86 14.74
C LEU A 137 -5.66 -0.93 13.56
N ALA A 138 -6.18 0.27 13.66
CA ALA A 138 -6.06 1.30 12.63
C ALA A 138 -5.20 2.46 13.14
N VAL A 139 -4.42 3.06 12.26
CA VAL A 139 -3.73 4.33 12.56
C VAL A 139 -4.78 5.44 12.76
N ASP A 140 -4.46 6.44 13.55
CA ASP A 140 -5.35 7.57 13.86
C ASP A 140 -5.42 8.57 12.70
N ASP A 141 -6.12 8.15 11.64
CA ASP A 141 -6.45 8.99 10.51
C ASP A 141 -7.80 8.58 9.87
N ASP A 142 -8.43 9.50 9.17
CA ASP A 142 -9.74 9.30 8.54
C ASP A 142 -9.75 8.16 7.51
N HIS A 143 -8.62 7.91 6.85
CA HIS A 143 -8.51 6.83 5.86
C HIS A 143 -8.49 5.47 6.55
N ALA A 144 -7.62 5.28 7.55
CA ALA A 144 -7.52 4.03 8.29
C ALA A 144 -8.80 3.72 9.09
N GLU A 145 -9.53 4.75 9.54
CA GLU A 145 -10.85 4.57 10.14
C GLU A 145 -11.85 3.97 9.15
N ARG A 146 -11.89 4.48 7.89
CA ARG A 146 -12.76 3.91 6.85
C ARG A 146 -12.30 2.53 6.41
N GLU A 147 -11.00 2.35 6.22
CA GLU A 147 -10.36 1.08 5.88
C GLU A 147 -10.75 -0.02 6.89
N SER A 148 -10.57 0.25 8.18
CA SER A 148 -10.88 -0.70 9.26
C SER A 148 -12.35 -1.08 9.32
N LYS A 149 -13.26 -0.13 9.08
CA LYS A 149 -14.71 -0.40 8.99
C LYS A 149 -15.05 -1.26 7.78
N ASN A 150 -14.47 -0.96 6.62
CA ASN A 150 -14.67 -1.73 5.40
C ASN A 150 -14.15 -3.16 5.56
N LEU A 151 -12.95 -3.33 6.12
CA LEU A 151 -12.37 -4.63 6.42
C LEU A 151 -13.24 -5.41 7.42
N SER A 152 -13.71 -4.76 8.49
CA SER A 152 -14.60 -5.37 9.46
C SER A 152 -15.88 -5.91 8.81
N ASN A 153 -16.45 -5.17 7.87
CA ASN A 153 -17.63 -5.61 7.11
C ASN A 153 -17.34 -6.84 6.24
N GLU A 154 -16.20 -6.85 5.51
CA GLU A 154 -15.80 -8.00 4.69
C GLU A 154 -15.55 -9.25 5.56
N ILE A 155 -14.83 -9.10 6.69
CA ILE A 155 -14.60 -10.20 7.65
C ILE A 155 -15.93 -10.77 8.17
N THR A 156 -16.89 -9.89 8.49
CA THR A 156 -18.20 -10.29 8.98
C THR A 156 -19.01 -11.03 7.91
N GLN A 157 -18.94 -10.61 6.65
CA GLN A 157 -19.57 -11.29 5.52
C GLN A 157 -19.00 -12.70 5.29
N HIS A 158 -17.73 -12.92 5.62
CA HIS A 158 -17.05 -14.23 5.59
C HIS A 158 -17.23 -15.05 6.87
N GLY A 159 -18.16 -14.64 7.77
CA GLY A 159 -18.58 -15.44 8.92
C GLY A 159 -17.69 -15.35 10.16
N ALA A 160 -16.66 -14.50 10.15
CA ALA A 160 -15.88 -14.19 11.33
C ALA A 160 -16.39 -12.91 12.01
N CYS A 161 -15.98 -12.67 13.26
CA CYS A 161 -16.35 -11.49 14.02
C CYS A 161 -15.11 -10.69 14.43
N VAL A 162 -15.29 -9.39 14.52
CA VAL A 162 -14.27 -8.47 15.04
C VAL A 162 -14.60 -8.15 16.51
N ASP A 163 -13.66 -8.44 17.41
CA ASP A 163 -13.80 -8.12 18.83
C ASP A 163 -13.96 -6.60 19.03
N PHE A 164 -12.98 -5.88 18.47
CA PHE A 164 -13.05 -4.42 18.41
C PHE A 164 -12.11 -3.86 17.35
N ILE A 165 -12.39 -2.63 16.98
CA ILE A 165 -11.47 -1.81 16.21
C ILE A 165 -10.80 -0.87 17.21
N GLY A 166 -9.47 -0.95 17.31
CA GLY A 166 -8.64 -0.07 18.13
C GLY A 166 -7.92 0.97 17.28
N THR A 167 -7.67 2.14 17.84
CA THR A 167 -6.92 3.20 17.20
C THR A 167 -5.51 3.27 17.77
N LEU A 168 -4.52 3.38 16.88
CA LEU A 168 -3.12 3.62 17.21
C LEU A 168 -2.81 5.09 16.97
N THR A 169 -2.46 5.78 18.04
CA THR A 169 -2.17 7.22 18.05
C THR A 169 -0.71 7.48 18.39
N GLU A 170 -0.26 8.72 18.26
CA GLU A 170 1.03 9.14 18.81
C GLU A 170 1.01 9.28 20.34
N ASP A 171 -0.20 9.36 20.94
CA ASP A 171 -0.38 9.47 22.39
C ASP A 171 -0.19 8.11 23.06
N LYS A 172 0.85 8.03 23.89
CA LYS A 172 1.22 6.80 24.60
C LYS A 172 0.12 6.30 25.56
N ASP A 173 -0.59 7.19 26.23
CA ASP A 173 -1.60 6.81 27.22
C ASP A 173 -2.84 6.20 26.56
N THR A 174 -3.20 6.70 25.39
CA THR A 174 -4.26 6.11 24.58
C THR A 174 -3.87 4.73 24.07
N ASN A 175 -2.64 4.55 23.62
CA ASN A 175 -2.13 3.25 23.20
C ASN A 175 -2.08 2.24 24.35
N ILE A 176 -1.74 2.65 25.57
CA ILE A 176 -1.77 1.77 26.75
C ILE A 176 -3.18 1.23 27.01
N ARG A 177 -4.23 2.05 26.91
CA ARG A 177 -5.63 1.59 27.05
C ARG A 177 -6.02 0.60 25.97
N THR A 178 -5.61 0.85 24.73
CA THR A 178 -5.81 -0.08 23.61
C THR A 178 -5.12 -1.41 23.89
N LEU A 179 -3.89 -1.37 24.41
CA LEU A 179 -3.13 -2.56 24.80
C LEU A 179 -3.84 -3.38 25.90
N GLU A 180 -4.29 -2.72 26.97
CA GLU A 180 -5.03 -3.41 28.05
C GLU A 180 -6.25 -4.16 27.51
N ARG A 181 -6.90 -3.59 26.49
CA ARG A 181 -8.03 -4.21 25.81
C ARG A 181 -7.59 -5.42 24.97
N ILE A 182 -6.47 -5.30 24.24
CA ILE A 182 -5.87 -6.41 23.47
C ILE A 182 -5.49 -7.56 24.41
N GLN A 183 -4.88 -7.27 25.55
CA GLN A 183 -4.46 -8.28 26.52
C GLN A 183 -5.62 -9.03 27.18
N LYS A 184 -6.75 -8.36 27.36
CA LYS A 184 -7.99 -8.97 27.89
C LYS A 184 -8.75 -9.78 26.84
N SER A 185 -8.47 -9.54 25.57
CA SER A 185 -9.15 -10.24 24.46
C SER A 185 -8.64 -11.67 24.29
N THR A 186 -9.56 -12.56 23.98
CA THR A 186 -9.26 -13.94 23.59
C THR A 186 -8.84 -14.08 22.11
N ALA A 187 -8.93 -13.00 21.33
CA ALA A 187 -8.44 -12.98 19.97
C ALA A 187 -6.92 -13.09 19.93
N GLU A 188 -6.40 -14.03 19.16
CA GLU A 188 -4.97 -14.25 18.97
C GLU A 188 -4.41 -13.56 17.71
N VAL A 189 -5.30 -13.06 16.87
CA VAL A 189 -4.97 -12.42 15.58
C VAL A 189 -5.33 -10.96 15.62
N VAL A 190 -4.38 -10.12 15.21
CA VAL A 190 -4.54 -8.67 15.10
C VAL A 190 -4.22 -8.26 13.66
N ILE A 191 -5.14 -7.58 13.00
CA ILE A 191 -4.98 -7.09 11.63
C ILE A 191 -4.68 -5.59 11.70
N LEU A 192 -3.60 -5.16 11.04
CA LEU A 192 -3.20 -3.76 11.01
C LEU A 192 -3.77 -3.07 9.77
N CYS A 193 -4.30 -1.87 9.94
CA CYS A 193 -4.83 -1.00 8.89
C CYS A 193 -4.13 0.36 8.88
N GLY A 194 -4.16 1.01 7.73
CA GLY A 194 -3.55 2.32 7.52
C GLY A 194 -2.12 2.24 7.01
N GLN A 195 -1.52 3.41 6.86
CA GLN A 195 -0.15 3.57 6.38
C GLN A 195 0.68 4.25 7.46
N THR A 196 1.80 3.66 7.83
CA THR A 196 2.72 4.28 8.77
C THR A 196 3.76 5.10 8.01
N PHE A 197 3.63 6.41 8.08
CA PHE A 197 4.70 7.31 7.70
C PHE A 197 5.35 7.87 8.96
N HIS A 198 6.55 7.39 9.31
CA HIS A 198 7.49 8.05 10.23
C HIS A 198 7.20 8.07 11.74
N THR A 199 6.39 7.20 12.31
CA THR A 199 6.24 7.18 13.78
C THR A 199 6.95 6.00 14.43
N ASN A 200 8.18 6.23 14.92
CA ASN A 200 8.93 5.26 15.74
C ASN A 200 8.11 4.78 16.96
N SER A 201 7.20 5.60 17.47
CA SER A 201 6.30 5.27 18.57
C SER A 201 5.34 4.13 18.25
N LEU A 202 4.79 4.08 17.03
CA LEU A 202 3.88 3.00 16.61
C LEU A 202 4.64 1.66 16.47
N TYR A 203 5.86 1.69 15.93
CA TYR A 203 6.69 0.49 15.87
C TYR A 203 7.05 -0.03 17.25
N TYR A 204 7.45 0.84 18.16
CA TYR A 204 7.70 0.47 19.55
C TYR A 204 6.48 -0.16 20.21
N PHE A 205 5.28 0.36 19.95
CA PHE A 205 4.03 -0.21 20.46
C PHE A 205 3.81 -1.64 19.93
N VAL A 206 3.97 -1.85 18.64
CA VAL A 206 3.84 -3.19 18.02
C VAL A 206 4.86 -4.16 18.60
N GLU A 207 6.13 -3.75 18.69
CA GLU A 207 7.21 -4.60 19.18
C GLU A 207 7.02 -5.00 20.65
N THR A 208 6.71 -4.04 21.51
CA THR A 208 6.70 -4.27 22.96
C THR A 208 5.34 -4.72 23.48
N MET A 209 4.28 -4.27 22.87
CA MET A 209 2.94 -4.33 23.41
C MET A 209 2.06 -5.40 22.76
N ILE A 210 2.32 -5.75 21.51
CA ILE A 210 1.51 -6.74 20.76
C ILE A 210 2.36 -7.99 20.44
N LYS A 211 3.50 -8.12 21.07
CA LYS A 211 4.48 -9.20 20.78
C LYS A 211 3.93 -10.62 20.89
N ASP A 212 2.88 -10.85 21.68
CA ASP A 212 2.32 -12.18 21.93
C ASP A 212 1.18 -12.56 20.98
N LYS A 213 0.77 -11.65 20.09
CA LYS A 213 -0.28 -11.87 19.10
C LYS A 213 0.32 -12.11 17.71
N THR A 214 -0.39 -12.85 16.87
CA THR A 214 -0.06 -12.97 15.45
C THR A 214 -0.62 -11.78 14.70
N LEU A 215 0.21 -11.13 13.89
CA LEU A 215 -0.21 -9.96 13.12
C LEU A 215 -0.46 -10.36 11.68
N VAL A 216 -1.49 -9.75 11.08
CA VAL A 216 -1.69 -9.70 9.63
C VAL A 216 -1.41 -8.27 9.22
N VAL A 217 -0.37 -8.07 8.41
CA VAL A 217 0.14 -6.74 8.10
C VAL A 217 0.08 -6.45 6.60
N PRO A 218 -0.40 -5.27 6.20
CA PRO A 218 -0.26 -4.82 4.82
C PRO A 218 1.20 -4.46 4.53
N VAL A 219 1.58 -4.52 3.26
CA VAL A 219 2.95 -4.19 2.82
C VAL A 219 3.38 -2.78 3.22
N THR A 220 2.44 -1.87 3.41
CA THR A 220 2.68 -0.48 3.82
C THR A 220 3.32 -0.35 5.20
N TRP A 221 3.18 -1.37 6.05
CA TRP A 221 3.80 -1.42 7.38
C TRP A 221 5.18 -2.06 7.37
N VAL A 222 5.50 -2.81 6.33
CA VAL A 222 6.73 -3.62 6.28
C VAL A 222 7.77 -2.90 5.43
N SER A 223 8.85 -2.50 6.08
CA SER A 223 10.07 -2.00 5.44
C SER A 223 11.25 -2.87 5.84
N HIS A 224 12.36 -2.75 5.15
CA HIS A 224 13.58 -3.47 5.51
C HIS A 224 14.00 -3.22 6.98
N TYR A 225 13.76 -2.00 7.47
CA TYR A 225 14.09 -1.60 8.85
C TYR A 225 13.10 -2.08 9.91
N THR A 226 11.85 -2.35 9.53
CA THR A 226 10.79 -2.69 10.48
C THR A 226 10.41 -4.16 10.42
N LEU A 227 10.99 -4.90 9.51
CA LEU A 227 10.67 -6.31 9.28
C LEU A 227 10.81 -7.13 10.56
N PHE A 228 11.86 -6.86 11.39
CA PHE A 228 12.14 -7.59 12.64
C PHE A 228 11.01 -7.47 13.68
N LEU A 229 10.16 -6.45 13.58
CA LEU A 229 9.03 -6.25 14.50
C LEU A 229 7.90 -7.26 14.23
N PHE A 230 7.84 -7.80 13.03
CA PHE A 230 6.75 -8.63 12.54
C PHE A 230 7.05 -10.14 12.56
N ASN A 231 7.98 -10.57 13.42
CA ASN A 231 8.30 -11.99 13.58
C ASN A 231 7.04 -12.82 13.92
N GLY A 232 6.81 -13.91 13.18
CA GLY A 232 5.65 -14.79 13.33
C GLY A 232 4.35 -14.17 12.82
N SER A 233 4.43 -13.23 11.89
CA SER A 233 3.29 -12.52 11.28
C SER A 233 3.10 -12.92 9.82
N LEU A 234 1.93 -12.59 9.26
CA LEU A 234 1.62 -12.76 7.86
C LEU A 234 1.59 -11.40 7.16
N CYS A 235 2.16 -11.32 5.97
CA CYS A 235 2.20 -10.09 5.19
C CYS A 235 1.62 -10.31 3.79
N PHE A 236 0.74 -9.39 3.37
CA PHE A 236 0.24 -9.33 2.00
C PHE A 236 1.09 -8.35 1.19
N LYS A 237 1.67 -8.85 0.09
CA LYS A 237 2.39 -8.02 -0.89
C LYS A 237 1.74 -8.16 -2.25
N GLU A 238 1.40 -7.05 -2.89
CA GLU A 238 0.97 -7.11 -4.28
C GLU A 238 2.08 -7.66 -5.16
N MET A 239 1.75 -8.69 -5.95
CA MET A 239 2.70 -9.24 -6.92
C MET A 239 2.85 -8.29 -8.08
N ILE A 240 4.02 -7.71 -8.18
CA ILE A 240 4.42 -6.94 -9.35
C ILE A 240 4.80 -7.96 -10.42
N PHE A 241 3.97 -8.09 -11.45
CA PHE A 241 4.33 -8.89 -12.62
C PHE A 241 5.70 -8.42 -13.14
N ASN A 242 6.60 -9.38 -13.35
CA ASN A 242 8.01 -9.19 -13.73
C ASN A 242 8.20 -7.92 -14.57
N PHE A 243 8.82 -6.94 -13.93
CA PHE A 243 9.26 -5.73 -14.57
C PHE A 243 10.50 -6.11 -15.41
N ASP A 244 10.32 -6.46 -16.67
CA ASP A 244 11.41 -6.85 -17.57
C ASP A 244 12.50 -5.77 -17.68
N GLU A 245 12.18 -4.58 -17.18
CA GLU A 245 13.05 -3.42 -17.14
C GLU A 245 13.72 -3.17 -15.80
N ILE A 246 13.48 -4.02 -14.77
CA ILE A 246 14.15 -3.88 -13.46
C ILE A 246 15.66 -3.93 -13.66
N THR A 247 16.15 -4.86 -14.49
CA THR A 247 17.57 -4.96 -14.81
C THR A 247 18.09 -3.69 -15.50
N ALA A 248 17.31 -3.15 -16.43
CA ALA A 248 17.66 -1.91 -17.13
C ALA A 248 17.62 -0.70 -16.19
N PHE A 249 16.61 -0.64 -15.31
CA PHE A 249 16.50 0.40 -14.29
C PHE A 249 17.65 0.32 -13.28
N THR A 250 17.94 -0.87 -12.76
CA THR A 250 19.05 -1.09 -11.83
C THR A 250 20.38 -0.66 -12.47
N THR A 251 20.62 -1.09 -13.70
CA THR A 251 21.81 -0.69 -14.47
C THR A 251 21.88 0.84 -14.65
N TYR A 252 20.75 1.48 -14.94
CA TYR A 252 20.65 2.94 -15.06
C TYR A 252 21.01 3.63 -13.74
N VAL A 253 20.43 3.20 -12.63
CA VAL A 253 20.70 3.79 -11.29
C VAL A 253 22.18 3.59 -10.92
N LEU A 254 22.73 2.41 -11.16
CA LEU A 254 24.13 2.09 -10.88
C LEU A 254 25.11 2.90 -11.74
N ALA A 255 24.70 3.32 -12.93
CA ALA A 255 25.53 4.16 -13.82
C ALA A 255 25.62 5.62 -13.35
N ILE A 256 24.70 6.07 -12.48
CA ILE A 256 24.66 7.45 -11.98
C ILE A 256 25.54 7.58 -10.73
N LYS A 257 26.84 7.62 -10.90
CA LYS A 257 27.83 7.63 -9.80
C LYS A 257 27.80 8.86 -8.88
N GLU A 258 27.24 9.98 -9.33
CA GLU A 258 27.26 11.27 -8.61
C GLU A 258 25.86 11.76 -8.20
N ASP A 259 24.86 10.88 -8.20
CA ASP A 259 23.51 11.27 -7.82
C ASP A 259 23.41 11.48 -6.31
N MET A 260 22.94 12.65 -5.92
CA MET A 260 22.83 13.05 -4.51
C MET A 260 21.85 12.16 -3.73
N LEU A 261 20.76 11.74 -4.37
CA LEU A 261 19.76 10.84 -3.77
C LEU A 261 20.31 9.42 -3.58
N LEU A 262 21.15 8.95 -4.51
CA LEU A 262 21.83 7.67 -4.33
C LEU A 262 22.75 7.70 -3.12
N LYS A 263 23.51 8.80 -2.96
CA LYS A 263 24.37 9.01 -1.79
C LYS A 263 23.58 9.05 -0.49
N ASP A 264 22.42 9.74 -0.48
CA ASP A 264 21.55 9.79 0.69
C ASP A 264 20.96 8.39 1.02
N THR A 265 20.57 7.61 0.01
CA THR A 265 20.15 6.23 0.20
C THR A 265 21.29 5.36 0.78
N MET A 266 22.52 5.51 0.26
CA MET A 266 23.67 4.78 0.78
C MET A 266 23.94 5.13 2.25
N MET A 267 23.81 6.39 2.64
CA MET A 267 23.96 6.80 4.05
C MET A 267 22.86 6.19 4.94
N THR A 268 21.63 6.17 4.47
CA THR A 268 20.52 5.56 5.20
C THR A 268 20.75 4.07 5.44
N GLU A 269 21.41 3.39 4.50
CA GLU A 269 21.79 1.96 4.63
C GLU A 269 23.15 1.75 5.33
N TYR A 270 23.72 2.79 5.93
CA TYR A 270 25.06 2.75 6.55
C TYR A 270 26.18 2.29 5.60
N CYS A 271 26.08 2.69 4.35
CA CYS A 271 27.09 2.41 3.34
C CYS A 271 28.02 3.62 3.15
N PHE A 272 29.31 3.39 2.87
CA PHE A 272 30.20 4.47 2.50
C PHE A 272 29.77 5.15 1.20
N THR A 273 29.62 6.47 1.27
CA THR A 273 29.21 7.31 0.13
C THR A 273 30.38 7.80 -0.72
N HIS A 274 31.62 7.50 -0.29
CA HIS A 274 32.87 8.06 -0.82
C HIS A 274 33.04 9.58 -0.57
N ASP A 275 32.15 10.19 0.23
CA ASP A 275 32.25 11.55 0.72
C ASP A 275 32.69 11.48 2.19
N LYS A 276 33.99 11.69 2.43
CA LYS A 276 34.59 11.53 3.76
C LYS A 276 33.98 12.42 4.83
N GLU A 277 33.56 13.62 4.49
CA GLU A 277 32.97 14.55 5.47
C GLU A 277 31.60 14.05 5.91
N LYS A 278 30.76 13.62 4.96
CA LYS A 278 29.45 13.06 5.24
C LYS A 278 29.54 11.76 5.98
N ASP A 279 30.38 10.81 5.53
CA ASP A 279 30.56 9.52 6.17
C ASP A 279 31.00 9.68 7.62
N THR A 280 31.92 10.60 7.90
CA THR A 280 32.39 10.91 9.26
C THR A 280 31.30 11.54 10.12
N LEU A 281 30.54 12.50 9.56
CA LEU A 281 29.43 13.14 10.26
C LEU A 281 28.35 12.13 10.63
N PHE A 282 27.96 11.27 9.72
CA PHE A 282 26.93 10.26 9.94
C PHE A 282 27.37 9.18 10.92
N GLN A 283 28.61 8.71 10.86
CA GLN A 283 29.17 7.81 11.86
C GLN A 283 29.09 8.39 13.26
N TRP A 284 29.40 9.68 13.38
CA TRP A 284 29.36 10.39 14.67
C TRP A 284 27.92 10.60 15.17
N VAL A 285 26.99 10.99 14.27
CA VAL A 285 25.59 11.28 14.65
C VAL A 285 24.83 10.02 15.03
N TYR A 286 25.06 8.91 14.33
CA TYR A 286 24.30 7.66 14.54
C TYR A 286 25.07 6.59 15.29
N GLU A 287 26.31 6.85 15.69
CA GLU A 287 27.20 5.89 16.33
C GLU A 287 27.28 4.56 15.55
N ALA A 288 27.10 4.62 14.24
CA ALA A 288 26.97 3.44 13.37
C ALA A 288 28.30 3.10 12.71
N SER A 289 28.52 1.80 12.49
CA SER A 289 29.64 1.31 11.69
C SER A 289 29.23 1.22 10.23
N PHE A 290 29.89 2.00 9.37
CA PHE A 290 29.66 1.96 7.93
C PHE A 290 30.34 0.75 7.29
N MET A 291 29.71 0.23 6.24
CA MET A 291 30.20 -0.92 5.48
C MET A 291 30.51 -0.51 4.03
N ASN A 292 31.45 -1.21 3.41
CA ASN A 292 31.63 -1.15 1.96
C ASN A 292 30.50 -1.95 1.29
N CYS A 293 29.41 -1.27 0.96
CA CYS A 293 28.30 -1.91 0.27
C CYS A 293 28.64 -2.07 -1.21
N SER A 294 28.46 -3.28 -1.73
CA SER A 294 28.42 -3.48 -3.18
C SER A 294 27.06 -2.98 -3.70
N HIS A 295 27.02 -2.50 -4.93
CA HIS A 295 25.77 -2.05 -5.58
C HIS A 295 24.67 -3.14 -5.60
N SER A 296 25.03 -4.41 -5.54
CA SER A 296 24.09 -5.54 -5.44
C SER A 296 23.45 -5.70 -4.06
N GLN A 297 23.95 -5.04 -3.04
CA GLN A 297 23.42 -5.06 -1.67
C GLN A 297 22.53 -3.84 -1.36
N LEU A 298 22.54 -2.83 -2.23
CA LEU A 298 21.62 -1.72 -2.08
C LEU A 298 20.19 -2.22 -2.35
N PRO A 299 19.21 -1.84 -1.53
CA PRO A 299 17.81 -2.29 -1.65
C PRO A 299 17.10 -1.61 -2.82
N PHE A 300 17.72 -1.60 -4.00
CA PHE A 300 17.04 -1.28 -5.26
C PHE A 300 16.03 -2.36 -5.66
N GLN A 301 15.86 -3.38 -4.81
CA GLN A 301 14.84 -4.38 -4.99
C GLN A 301 13.48 -3.70 -4.93
N THR A 302 12.97 -3.43 -6.12
CA THR A 302 11.56 -3.26 -6.44
C THR A 302 10.67 -2.77 -5.31
N TYR A 303 10.92 -1.54 -4.91
CA TYR A 303 9.99 -0.84 -4.05
C TYR A 303 8.64 -0.77 -4.78
N TYR A 304 7.59 -1.31 -4.19
CA TYR A 304 6.23 -1.36 -4.76
C TYR A 304 5.82 -0.08 -5.51
N PRO A 305 6.02 1.14 -4.96
CA PRO A 305 5.70 2.38 -5.66
C PRO A 305 6.47 2.60 -6.96
N SER A 306 7.62 1.98 -7.15
CA SER A 306 8.46 2.21 -8.33
C SER A 306 7.76 1.80 -9.63
N HIS A 307 7.16 0.62 -9.64
CA HIS A 307 6.41 0.11 -10.78
C HIS A 307 5.16 0.95 -11.07
N GLN A 308 4.46 1.36 -10.03
CA GLN A 308 3.25 2.17 -10.17
C GLN A 308 3.56 3.57 -10.72
N VAL A 309 4.68 4.18 -10.30
CA VAL A 309 5.17 5.44 -10.88
C VAL A 309 5.53 5.27 -12.34
N TYR A 310 6.23 4.19 -12.71
CA TYR A 310 6.53 3.88 -14.11
C TYR A 310 5.27 3.82 -14.97
N ARG A 311 4.26 3.08 -14.52
CA ARG A 311 2.95 2.96 -15.18
C ARG A 311 2.24 4.31 -15.29
N ALA A 312 2.25 5.13 -14.23
CA ALA A 312 1.63 6.44 -14.21
C ALA A 312 2.24 7.38 -15.26
N VAL A 313 3.57 7.40 -15.38
CA VAL A 313 4.29 8.24 -16.35
C VAL A 313 4.01 7.79 -17.78
N TYR A 314 4.07 6.48 -18.06
CA TYR A 314 3.73 5.95 -19.39
C TYR A 314 2.27 6.18 -19.74
N GLY A 315 1.36 5.99 -18.81
CA GLY A 315 -0.06 6.22 -19.02
C GLY A 315 -0.37 7.68 -19.37
N LEU A 316 0.27 8.62 -18.68
CA LEU A 316 0.18 10.04 -18.99
C LEU A 316 0.73 10.33 -20.40
N ALA A 317 1.90 9.77 -20.73
CA ALA A 317 2.54 9.99 -22.04
C ALA A 317 1.70 9.44 -23.19
N HIS A 318 1.12 8.25 -23.06
CA HIS A 318 0.22 7.69 -24.07
C HIS A 318 -1.08 8.47 -24.21
N ALA A 319 -1.66 8.91 -23.10
CA ALA A 319 -2.86 9.76 -23.15
C ALA A 319 -2.60 11.07 -23.89
N GLU A 320 -1.46 11.71 -23.62
CA GLU A 320 -1.03 12.92 -24.31
C GLU A 320 -0.77 12.66 -25.80
N HIS A 321 -0.06 11.58 -26.14
CA HIS A 321 0.18 11.16 -27.51
C HIS A 321 -1.13 10.93 -28.28
N ASN A 322 -2.10 10.23 -27.69
CA ASN A 322 -3.40 9.96 -28.29
C ASN A 322 -4.23 11.26 -28.47
N LEU A 323 -4.17 12.14 -27.48
CA LEU A 323 -4.83 13.46 -27.56
C LEU A 323 -4.27 14.31 -28.71
N LEU A 324 -2.95 14.36 -28.84
CA LEU A 324 -2.26 15.12 -29.88
C LEU A 324 -2.51 14.51 -31.27
N SER A 325 -2.42 13.19 -31.40
CA SER A 325 -2.68 12.47 -32.64
C SER A 325 -4.11 12.66 -33.14
N ALA A 326 -5.10 12.66 -32.23
CA ALA A 326 -6.49 12.92 -32.57
C ALA A 326 -6.77 14.38 -33.02
N ASN A 327 -5.88 15.31 -32.69
CA ASN A 327 -6.06 16.73 -32.94
C ASN A 327 -5.07 17.32 -33.94
N LEU A 328 -4.29 16.51 -34.65
CA LEU A 328 -3.29 16.95 -35.63
C LEU A 328 -3.83 17.93 -36.70
N ASN A 329 -5.14 17.91 -36.99
CA ASN A 329 -5.77 18.72 -38.00
C ASN A 329 -6.67 19.84 -37.42
N LYS A 330 -6.60 20.12 -36.10
CA LYS A 330 -7.48 21.13 -35.48
C LYS A 330 -6.65 22.09 -34.63
N GLU A 331 -6.71 23.38 -34.92
CA GLU A 331 -6.27 24.43 -34.00
C GLU A 331 -7.18 24.45 -32.75
N ILE A 332 -6.90 23.58 -31.78
CA ILE A 332 -7.65 23.56 -30.52
C ILE A 332 -6.85 24.33 -29.48
N ASN A 333 -7.51 25.20 -28.73
CA ASN A 333 -6.91 25.94 -27.63
C ASN A 333 -6.30 24.98 -26.62
N LYS A 334 -5.00 25.16 -26.26
CA LYS A 334 -4.24 24.33 -25.33
C LYS A 334 -4.96 24.06 -24.00
N LYS A 335 -5.71 25.03 -23.47
CA LYS A 335 -6.51 24.86 -22.25
C LYS A 335 -7.68 23.87 -22.41
N ILE A 336 -8.28 23.82 -23.61
CA ILE A 336 -9.37 22.87 -23.92
C ILE A 336 -8.80 21.46 -24.09
N GLN A 337 -7.63 21.32 -24.70
CA GLN A 337 -6.93 20.06 -24.84
C GLN A 337 -6.65 19.43 -23.48
N GLN A 338 -6.11 20.20 -22.55
CA GLN A 338 -5.80 19.76 -21.20
C GLN A 338 -7.03 19.21 -20.45
N LYS A 339 -8.17 19.92 -20.50
CA LYS A 339 -9.41 19.47 -19.86
C LYS A 339 -9.96 18.18 -20.44
N LYS A 340 -9.55 17.79 -21.66
CA LYS A 340 -9.98 16.54 -22.31
C LYS A 340 -9.05 15.37 -22.08
N LEU A 341 -7.86 15.59 -21.55
CA LEU A 341 -6.84 14.56 -21.38
C LEU A 341 -7.34 13.35 -20.57
N HIS A 342 -8.16 13.57 -19.54
CA HIS A 342 -8.75 12.51 -18.73
C HIS A 342 -9.57 11.49 -19.54
N GLN A 343 -10.14 11.88 -20.68
CA GLN A 343 -10.89 10.97 -21.55
C GLN A 343 -9.96 10.01 -22.30
N TYR A 344 -8.75 10.45 -22.61
CA TYR A 344 -7.74 9.62 -23.28
C TYR A 344 -7.03 8.68 -22.31
N VAL A 345 -6.87 9.05 -21.03
CA VAL A 345 -6.32 8.16 -20.01
C VAL A 345 -7.16 6.90 -19.85
N ARG A 346 -8.49 7.01 -19.91
CA ARG A 346 -9.41 5.86 -19.80
C ARG A 346 -9.19 4.80 -20.88
N ASN A 347 -8.73 5.22 -22.06
CA ASN A 347 -8.58 4.37 -23.24
C ASN A 347 -7.13 4.00 -23.52
N VAL A 348 -6.24 4.17 -22.56
CA VAL A 348 -4.84 3.76 -22.71
C VAL A 348 -4.76 2.26 -22.54
N HIS A 349 -4.41 1.56 -23.63
CA HIS A 349 -4.08 0.15 -23.63
C HIS A 349 -2.60 0.00 -23.99
N PHE A 350 -1.86 -0.70 -23.17
CA PHE A 350 -0.47 -1.04 -23.47
C PHE A 350 -0.38 -2.44 -24.03
N THR A 351 0.22 -2.58 -25.20
CA THR A 351 0.41 -3.86 -25.88
C THR A 351 1.41 -4.79 -25.22
N GLU A 352 2.27 -4.28 -24.33
CA GLU A 352 3.26 -5.14 -23.66
C GLU A 352 2.77 -5.71 -22.31
N ARG A 353 1.77 -5.15 -21.68
CA ARG A 353 0.97 -5.70 -20.53
C ARG A 353 -0.04 -4.64 -20.11
N GLU A 354 -1.30 -4.98 -20.19
CA GLU A 354 -2.45 -4.10 -20.02
C GLU A 354 -2.35 -3.20 -18.77
N ILE A 355 -2.13 -1.89 -18.99
CA ILE A 355 -2.35 -0.90 -17.94
C ILE A 355 -3.80 -0.47 -18.03
N HIS A 356 -4.60 -0.94 -17.09
CA HIS A 356 -5.95 -0.43 -16.92
C HIS A 356 -5.93 0.67 -15.86
N PHE A 357 -6.30 1.88 -16.25
CA PHE A 357 -6.56 2.94 -15.30
C PHE A 357 -7.96 2.75 -14.71
N ASN A 358 -7.99 2.17 -13.54
CA ASN A 358 -9.12 2.14 -12.62
C ASN A 358 -10.52 2.36 -13.19
N GLU A 359 -11.09 1.33 -13.79
CA GLU A 359 -12.51 1.05 -13.61
C GLU A 359 -12.60 -0.13 -12.66
N LEU A 360 -13.30 0.07 -11.53
CA LEU A 360 -13.61 -0.89 -10.50
C LEU A 360 -13.36 -2.36 -10.90
N VAL A 361 -12.31 -2.98 -10.33
CA VAL A 361 -12.14 -4.43 -10.27
C VAL A 361 -11.82 -5.16 -11.59
N LYS A 362 -11.58 -4.50 -12.71
CA LYS A 362 -11.32 -5.20 -13.99
C LYS A 362 -9.87 -5.66 -14.23
N SER A 363 -8.91 -5.07 -13.54
CA SER A 363 -7.52 -5.55 -13.64
C SER A 363 -7.32 -6.76 -12.73
N PRO A 364 -6.75 -7.86 -13.22
CA PRO A 364 -6.38 -8.97 -12.36
C PRO A 364 -5.33 -8.48 -11.35
N VAL A 365 -5.68 -8.59 -10.07
CA VAL A 365 -4.79 -8.25 -8.96
C VAL A 365 -4.33 -9.55 -8.34
N LYS A 366 -3.02 -9.63 -8.06
CA LYS A 366 -2.43 -10.75 -7.33
C LYS A 366 -1.70 -10.23 -6.11
N TYR A 367 -1.91 -10.90 -4.99
CA TYR A 367 -1.14 -10.71 -3.76
C TYR A 367 -0.37 -12.00 -3.46
N ALA A 368 0.91 -11.88 -3.19
CA ALA A 368 1.66 -12.93 -2.53
C ALA A 368 1.49 -12.80 -1.01
N ILE A 369 1.37 -13.92 -0.34
CA ILE A 369 1.24 -14.00 1.11
C ILE A 369 2.54 -14.56 1.66
N PHE A 370 3.16 -13.81 2.55
CA PHE A 370 4.43 -14.16 3.17
C PHE A 370 4.26 -14.46 4.64
N SER A 371 4.94 -15.49 5.12
CA SER A 371 5.21 -15.70 6.54
C SER A 371 6.54 -15.05 6.89
N LEU A 372 6.51 -14.17 7.89
CA LEU A 372 7.67 -13.43 8.37
C LEU A 372 8.23 -14.13 9.60
N TYR A 373 9.52 -14.49 9.61
CA TYR A 373 10.13 -15.13 10.76
C TYR A 373 11.58 -14.69 10.97
N SER A 374 12.01 -14.71 12.22
CA SER A 374 13.39 -14.42 12.62
C SER A 374 14.18 -15.72 12.77
N THR A 375 15.37 -15.74 12.17
CA THR A 375 16.36 -16.77 12.45
C THR A 375 17.26 -16.36 13.63
N GLU A 376 17.96 -17.31 14.25
CA GLU A 376 18.85 -17.09 15.41
C GLU A 376 19.92 -16.00 15.19
N ASN A 377 20.15 -15.59 13.94
CA ASN A 377 21.13 -14.57 13.55
C ASN A 377 20.56 -13.17 13.35
N THR A 378 19.41 -12.85 13.95
CA THR A 378 18.76 -11.51 13.86
C THR A 378 18.28 -11.08 12.47
N MET A 379 18.48 -11.88 11.43
CA MET A 379 17.89 -11.61 10.11
C MET A 379 16.48 -12.17 10.04
N ILE A 380 15.53 -11.32 9.63
CA ILE A 380 14.18 -11.78 9.31
C ILE A 380 14.15 -12.26 7.88
N THR A 381 13.55 -13.43 7.71
CA THR A 381 13.35 -14.07 6.42
C THR A 381 11.86 -14.05 6.09
N GLU A 382 11.56 -13.88 4.83
CA GLU A 382 10.22 -13.97 4.29
C GLU A 382 10.09 -15.26 3.50
N ILE A 383 9.09 -16.07 3.83
CA ILE A 383 8.72 -17.25 3.03
C ILE A 383 7.39 -16.97 2.37
N GLU A 384 7.33 -17.08 1.06
CA GLU A 384 6.08 -17.07 0.33
C GLU A 384 5.31 -18.36 0.62
N ILE A 385 4.14 -18.23 1.23
CA ILE A 385 3.29 -19.34 1.67
C ILE A 385 2.06 -19.50 0.78
N GLY A 386 1.80 -18.56 -0.10
CA GLY A 386 0.64 -18.64 -1.00
C GLY A 386 0.40 -17.37 -1.78
N GLU A 387 -0.63 -17.42 -2.60
CA GLU A 387 -1.08 -16.28 -3.39
C GLU A 387 -2.60 -16.10 -3.32
N TYR A 388 -3.02 -14.85 -3.45
CA TYR A 388 -4.41 -14.50 -3.69
C TYR A 388 -4.53 -13.87 -5.06
N SER A 389 -5.41 -14.35 -5.89
CA SER A 389 -5.68 -13.79 -7.21
C SER A 389 -7.13 -13.35 -7.35
N TRP A 390 -7.33 -12.09 -7.78
CA TRP A 390 -8.64 -11.54 -8.07
C TRP A 390 -8.83 -11.40 -9.58
N LYS A 391 -9.96 -11.89 -10.08
CA LYS A 391 -10.40 -11.78 -11.48
C LYS A 391 -11.86 -11.34 -11.52
N GLU A 392 -12.39 -11.07 -12.71
CA GLU A 392 -13.82 -10.75 -12.88
C GLU A 392 -14.76 -11.85 -12.35
N SER A 393 -14.29 -13.09 -12.32
CA SER A 393 -15.02 -14.27 -11.81
C SER A 393 -15.01 -14.39 -10.28
N GLY A 394 -14.26 -13.56 -9.57
CA GLY A 394 -14.10 -13.59 -8.12
C GLY A 394 -12.67 -13.84 -7.67
N GLY A 395 -12.48 -13.97 -6.35
CA GLY A 395 -11.21 -14.25 -5.69
C GLY A 395 -10.85 -15.73 -5.71
N SER A 396 -9.57 -16.04 -5.61
CA SER A 396 -9.03 -17.38 -5.40
C SER A 396 -7.84 -17.31 -4.49
N LEU A 397 -7.91 -17.96 -3.33
CA LEU A 397 -6.84 -18.06 -2.35
C LEU A 397 -6.19 -19.44 -2.46
N GLU A 398 -4.87 -19.46 -2.67
CA GLU A 398 -4.03 -20.65 -2.62
C GLU A 398 -2.97 -20.46 -1.54
N ILE A 399 -2.95 -21.32 -0.52
CA ILE A 399 -2.03 -21.16 0.62
C ILE A 399 -1.51 -22.51 1.12
N ASN A 400 -0.20 -22.60 1.36
CA ASN A 400 0.45 -23.72 2.03
C ASN A 400 0.55 -23.47 3.53
N THR A 401 -0.46 -23.84 4.27
CA THR A 401 -0.53 -23.61 5.73
C THR A 401 0.56 -24.31 6.53
N LYS A 402 1.24 -25.32 5.96
CA LYS A 402 2.32 -26.06 6.63
C LYS A 402 3.62 -25.27 6.70
N GLU A 403 3.78 -24.28 5.84
CA GLU A 403 4.97 -23.42 5.81
C GLU A 403 4.82 -22.16 6.67
N ILE A 404 3.66 -21.96 7.30
CA ILE A 404 3.46 -20.84 8.21
C ILE A 404 4.26 -21.08 9.49
N ILE A 405 5.14 -20.15 9.81
CA ILE A 405 5.90 -20.15 11.04
C ILE A 405 5.21 -19.26 12.06
N TRP A 406 4.58 -19.89 13.04
CA TRP A 406 3.84 -19.20 14.06
C TRP A 406 4.76 -18.69 15.17
N LYS A 407 4.43 -17.55 15.76
CA LYS A 407 5.17 -16.98 16.89
C LYS A 407 5.07 -17.83 18.15
N LYS A 408 3.90 -18.43 18.38
CA LYS A 408 3.68 -19.39 19.45
C LYS A 408 3.88 -20.79 18.92
N ASP A 409 4.46 -21.68 19.72
CA ASP A 409 4.52 -23.09 19.38
C ASP A 409 3.10 -23.66 19.33
N THR A 410 2.69 -24.02 18.13
CA THR A 410 1.35 -24.58 17.84
C THR A 410 1.41 -26.08 17.56
N ASN A 411 2.56 -26.73 17.77
CA ASN A 411 2.78 -28.15 17.39
C ASN A 411 2.44 -28.42 15.92
N ASN A 412 2.83 -27.50 15.02
CA ASN A 412 2.53 -27.54 13.60
C ASN A 412 1.01 -27.49 13.24
N GLN A 413 0.17 -27.02 14.14
CA GLN A 413 -1.24 -26.77 13.88
C GLN A 413 -1.47 -25.29 13.56
N ILE A 414 -2.56 -25.01 12.84
CA ILE A 414 -2.99 -23.63 12.59
C ILE A 414 -3.30 -22.96 13.92
N LEU A 415 -2.82 -21.74 14.12
CA LEU A 415 -3.13 -20.94 15.30
C LEU A 415 -4.65 -20.74 15.42
N LYS A 416 -5.21 -20.99 16.60
CA LYS A 416 -6.64 -20.79 16.85
C LYS A 416 -6.90 -19.36 17.35
N SER A 417 -7.84 -18.68 16.72
CA SER A 417 -8.35 -17.39 17.17
C SER A 417 -9.88 -17.42 17.19
N GLN A 418 -10.46 -17.68 18.35
CA GLN A 418 -11.89 -17.96 18.51
C GLN A 418 -12.41 -17.32 19.80
N CYS A 419 -13.63 -16.76 19.79
CA CYS A 419 -14.27 -16.26 20.99
C CYS A 419 -14.82 -17.42 21.84
N SER A 420 -15.47 -18.39 21.22
CA SER A 420 -15.97 -19.60 21.85
C SER A 420 -15.42 -20.84 21.14
N GLU A 421 -15.11 -21.87 21.91
CA GLU A 421 -14.74 -23.17 21.35
C GLU A 421 -15.94 -23.83 20.66
N ASN A 422 -15.65 -24.68 19.67
CA ASN A 422 -16.70 -25.43 18.99
C ASN A 422 -17.44 -26.34 19.98
N CYS A 423 -18.77 -26.34 19.91
CA CYS A 423 -19.57 -27.21 20.76
C CYS A 423 -19.27 -28.68 20.45
N PRO A 424 -19.08 -29.51 21.48
CA PRO A 424 -18.88 -30.94 21.29
C PRO A 424 -20.15 -31.61 20.77
N PRO A 425 -20.05 -32.84 20.22
CA PRO A 425 -21.23 -33.63 19.81
C PRO A 425 -22.23 -33.74 20.95
N GLY A 426 -23.51 -33.60 20.65
CA GLY A 426 -24.60 -33.60 21.61
C GLY A 426 -24.92 -32.22 22.20
N TYR A 427 -24.21 -31.18 21.78
CA TYR A 427 -24.45 -29.79 22.18
C TYR A 427 -24.76 -28.92 20.97
N ARG A 428 -25.52 -27.85 21.17
CA ARG A 428 -25.85 -26.82 20.20
C ARG A 428 -25.36 -25.47 20.64
N LYS A 429 -25.09 -24.58 19.70
CA LYS A 429 -24.73 -23.19 19.97
C LYS A 429 -25.95 -22.43 20.50
N VAL A 430 -25.74 -21.65 21.53
CA VAL A 430 -26.73 -20.72 22.11
C VAL A 430 -26.13 -19.33 22.15
N SER A 431 -26.76 -18.41 21.45
CA SER A 431 -26.32 -17.01 21.41
C SER A 431 -26.31 -16.40 22.82
N ARG A 432 -25.24 -15.67 23.15
CA ARG A 432 -25.19 -14.85 24.35
C ARG A 432 -25.88 -13.51 24.06
N GLU A 433 -26.75 -13.06 24.96
CA GLU A 433 -27.41 -11.77 24.82
C GLU A 433 -26.37 -10.62 24.82
N GLY A 434 -26.44 -9.75 23.81
CA GLY A 434 -25.51 -8.62 23.67
C GLY A 434 -24.10 -8.97 23.18
N ALA A 435 -23.79 -10.24 22.89
CA ALA A 435 -22.50 -10.66 22.35
C ALA A 435 -22.55 -10.88 20.82
N PRO A 436 -21.40 -10.73 20.12
CA PRO A 436 -21.32 -11.08 18.70
C PRO A 436 -21.64 -12.57 18.46
N PRO A 437 -22.10 -12.94 17.24
CA PRO A 437 -22.49 -14.33 16.91
C PRO A 437 -21.40 -15.38 17.14
N CYS A 438 -20.14 -14.97 17.07
CA CYS A 438 -18.98 -15.85 17.28
C CYS A 438 -18.75 -16.17 18.77
N CYS A 439 -19.43 -15.47 19.67
CA CYS A 439 -19.38 -15.66 21.12
C CYS A 439 -20.70 -16.30 21.61
N TYR A 440 -20.67 -17.60 21.79
CA TYR A 440 -21.84 -18.41 22.14
C TYR A 440 -21.53 -19.37 23.30
N ASP A 441 -22.58 -19.88 23.93
CA ASP A 441 -22.50 -20.98 24.88
C ASP A 441 -22.92 -22.28 24.23
N CYS A 442 -22.46 -23.39 24.79
CA CYS A 442 -22.86 -24.71 24.35
C CYS A 442 -23.89 -25.29 25.31
N ALA A 443 -25.12 -25.50 24.85
CA ALA A 443 -26.18 -26.18 25.61
C ALA A 443 -26.41 -27.57 25.05
N SER A 444 -26.76 -28.51 25.91
CA SER A 444 -27.15 -29.87 25.48
C SER A 444 -28.32 -29.81 24.50
N CYS A 445 -28.30 -30.67 23.50
CA CYS A 445 -29.43 -30.82 22.57
C CYS A 445 -30.70 -31.22 23.32
N SER A 446 -31.84 -30.72 22.86
CA SER A 446 -33.14 -31.06 23.43
C SER A 446 -33.47 -32.54 23.14
N GLU A 447 -34.37 -33.11 23.92
CA GLU A 447 -34.79 -34.48 23.73
C GLU A 447 -35.29 -34.72 22.29
N GLY A 448 -34.74 -35.72 21.61
CA GLY A 448 -35.03 -36.02 20.19
C GLY A 448 -34.19 -35.29 19.17
N GLN A 449 -33.26 -34.38 19.58
CA GLN A 449 -32.29 -33.71 18.70
C GLN A 449 -30.89 -34.32 18.85
N ILE A 450 -30.20 -34.48 17.74
CA ILE A 450 -28.82 -35.03 17.71
C ILE A 450 -27.91 -34.06 16.99
N SER A 451 -26.81 -33.73 17.62
CA SER A 451 -25.65 -33.09 16.98
C SER A 451 -24.53 -34.12 16.85
N ILE A 452 -24.19 -34.48 15.63
CA ILE A 452 -23.20 -35.53 15.34
C ILE A 452 -21.80 -34.94 15.16
N PHE A 453 -21.73 -33.68 14.76
CA PHE A 453 -20.47 -32.99 14.49
C PHE A 453 -20.21 -31.87 15.53
N SER A 454 -18.93 -31.66 15.84
CA SER A 454 -18.50 -30.50 16.62
C SER A 454 -18.74 -29.21 15.82
N GLY A 455 -19.37 -28.22 16.45
CA GLY A 455 -19.52 -26.88 15.84
C GLY A 455 -20.91 -26.58 15.25
N ASN A 456 -21.87 -27.48 15.34
CA ASN A 456 -23.26 -27.21 14.93
C ASN A 456 -24.07 -26.49 16.00
#